data_2bc824521325eb2526213b58b50ee7b3
#
_entry.id   2bc824521325eb2526213b58b50ee7b3
#
_cell.length_a   1.000
_cell.length_b   1.000
_cell.length_c   1.000
_cell.angle_alpha   90.00
_cell.angle_beta   90.00
_cell.angle_gamma   90.00
#
_symmetry.space_group_name_H-M   'P 1'
#
loop_
_entity.id
_entity.type
_entity.pdbx_description
1 polymer ?
#
loop_
_entity_poly.entity_id
_entity_poly.type
_entity_poly.pdbx_seq_one_letter_code
_entity_poly.pdbx_strand_id
1 'polypeptide(L)'
;MGVLQNKIDFEGIIVVENANCNGDPLNGNMPRVTYEGYGEMSDVCIKRKIRNRLLDAGENIFVQSDDKCIDKCKSLKARAEANEAFGAELKKGKKADAQRGYEIACKEWMDVRSFGQVFAFKGSDLSLGIRGPVSVQPAFSVDPIDITSMQITKSVNSEDKEEFYW
;
A
#
# COMPACT_ATOMS: atom_id res chain seq x y z
N MET A 1 22.64 -7.65 -12.76
CA MET A 1 21.46 -7.49 -13.66
C MET A 1 21.59 -6.15 -14.36
N GLY A 2 21.33 -6.09 -15.68
CA GLY A 2 21.32 -4.82 -16.41
C GLY A 2 20.14 -3.93 -15.99
N VAL A 3 20.31 -2.63 -16.06
CA VAL A 3 19.23 -1.65 -15.85
C VAL A 3 18.35 -1.67 -17.11
N LEU A 4 17.02 -1.62 -16.91
CA LEU A 4 16.05 -1.53 -18.00
C LEU A 4 16.31 -0.24 -18.81
N GLN A 5 16.50 -0.39 -20.13
CA GLN A 5 16.83 0.72 -21.03
C GLN A 5 15.63 1.27 -21.79
N ASN A 6 14.55 0.51 -21.85
CA ASN A 6 13.35 0.87 -22.61
C ASN A 6 12.16 1.12 -21.68
N LYS A 7 11.25 2.00 -22.13
CA LYS A 7 9.92 2.14 -21.53
C LYS A 7 9.14 0.85 -21.78
N ILE A 8 8.42 0.40 -20.77
CA ILE A 8 7.45 -0.70 -20.88
C ILE A 8 6.07 -0.14 -20.55
N ASP A 9 5.14 -0.31 -21.45
CA ASP A 9 3.72 -0.13 -21.20
C ASP A 9 3.09 -1.51 -21.00
N PHE A 10 2.23 -1.65 -19.99
CA PHE A 10 1.53 -2.89 -19.70
C PHE A 10 0.05 -2.64 -19.43
N GLU A 11 -0.76 -3.62 -19.77
CA GLU A 11 -2.17 -3.67 -19.43
C GLU A 11 -2.42 -4.83 -18.47
N GLY A 12 -3.17 -4.58 -17.41
CA GLY A 12 -3.57 -5.58 -16.41
C GLY A 12 -5.08 -5.77 -16.42
N ILE A 13 -5.52 -7.01 -16.56
CA ILE A 13 -6.94 -7.38 -16.44
C ILE A 13 -7.15 -8.00 -15.06
N ILE A 14 -8.10 -7.44 -14.32
CA ILE A 14 -8.47 -7.92 -12.98
C ILE A 14 -9.88 -8.47 -13.07
N VAL A 15 -10.04 -9.76 -12.76
CA VAL A 15 -11.35 -10.41 -12.70
C VAL A 15 -11.80 -10.46 -11.24
N VAL A 16 -13.01 -9.97 -10.97
CA VAL A 16 -13.62 -9.93 -9.64
C VAL A 16 -15.03 -10.51 -9.73
N GLU A 17 -15.33 -11.47 -8.84
CA GLU A 17 -16.63 -12.07 -8.72
C GLU A 17 -17.00 -12.19 -7.24
N ASN A 18 -18.20 -11.72 -6.86
CA ASN A 18 -18.73 -11.79 -5.49
C ASN A 18 -17.73 -11.30 -4.41
N ALA A 19 -16.96 -10.25 -4.71
CA ALA A 19 -15.94 -9.74 -3.82
C ALA A 19 -15.82 -8.22 -3.88
N ASN A 20 -15.49 -7.61 -2.74
CA ASN A 20 -15.15 -6.20 -2.63
C ASN A 20 -13.65 -6.00 -2.90
N CYS A 21 -13.29 -5.64 -4.12
CA CYS A 21 -11.90 -5.47 -4.50
C CYS A 21 -11.28 -4.15 -4.02
N ASN A 22 -12.10 -3.12 -3.77
CA ASN A 22 -11.68 -1.84 -3.22
C ASN A 22 -12.82 -1.20 -2.42
N GLY A 23 -12.84 -1.47 -1.11
CA GLY A 23 -13.78 -0.83 -0.21
C GLY A 23 -13.51 0.67 -0.05
N ASP A 24 -14.57 1.46 0.06
CA ASP A 24 -14.51 2.88 0.34
C ASP A 24 -14.72 3.12 1.85
N PRO A 25 -13.69 3.51 2.62
CA PRO A 25 -13.82 3.72 4.05
C PRO A 25 -14.75 4.88 4.42
N LEU A 26 -14.97 5.82 3.50
CA LEU A 26 -15.90 6.94 3.69
C LEU A 26 -17.35 6.56 3.41
N ASN A 27 -17.59 5.40 2.81
CA ASN A 27 -18.91 4.90 2.46
C ASN A 27 -19.14 3.49 3.03
N GLY A 28 -18.93 3.31 4.33
CA GLY A 28 -19.18 2.05 5.03
C GLY A 28 -18.41 0.85 4.46
N ASN A 29 -17.26 1.08 3.88
CA ASN A 29 -16.43 0.08 3.20
C ASN A 29 -17.14 -0.65 2.04
N MET A 30 -18.16 -0.03 1.45
CA MET A 30 -18.79 -0.55 0.24
C MET A 30 -17.83 -0.53 -0.96
N PRO A 31 -18.03 -1.39 -1.96
CA PRO A 31 -17.25 -1.34 -3.19
C PRO A 31 -17.26 0.05 -3.81
N ARG A 32 -16.07 0.53 -4.20
CA ARG A 32 -15.92 1.83 -4.86
C ARG A 32 -16.54 1.81 -6.25
N VAL A 33 -17.30 2.84 -6.54
CA VAL A 33 -17.92 3.04 -7.87
C VAL A 33 -17.76 4.49 -8.32
N THR A 34 -17.73 4.69 -9.63
CA THR A 34 -17.83 6.02 -10.23
C THR A 34 -19.26 6.55 -10.13
N TYR A 35 -19.44 7.82 -10.50
CA TYR A 35 -20.78 8.42 -10.57
C TYR A 35 -21.70 7.70 -11.56
N GLU A 36 -21.14 7.16 -12.65
CA GLU A 36 -21.86 6.41 -13.68
C GLU A 36 -22.09 4.93 -13.31
N GLY A 37 -21.66 4.49 -12.12
CA GLY A 37 -21.88 3.13 -11.63
C GLY A 37 -20.81 2.11 -12.04
N TYR A 38 -19.70 2.52 -12.66
CA TYR A 38 -18.59 1.62 -12.92
C TYR A 38 -17.81 1.30 -11.64
N GLY A 39 -17.46 0.04 -11.46
CA GLY A 39 -16.58 -0.36 -10.37
C GLY A 39 -15.19 0.27 -10.52
N GLU A 40 -14.63 0.75 -9.41
CA GLU A 40 -13.31 1.41 -9.40
C GLU A 40 -12.35 0.70 -8.45
N MET A 41 -11.14 0.45 -8.93
CA MET A 41 -9.98 0.19 -8.08
C MET A 41 -9.00 1.35 -8.20
N SER A 42 -8.81 2.08 -7.12
CA SER A 42 -7.85 3.20 -7.10
C SER A 42 -6.41 2.71 -7.29
N ASP A 43 -5.55 3.58 -7.83
CA ASP A 43 -4.13 3.31 -7.97
C ASP A 43 -3.47 2.97 -6.62
N VAL A 44 -3.91 3.61 -5.54
CA VAL A 44 -3.44 3.33 -4.17
C VAL A 44 -3.80 1.92 -3.74
N CYS A 45 -5.02 1.46 -4.03
CA CYS A 45 -5.46 0.10 -3.73
C CYS A 45 -4.64 -0.94 -4.52
N ILE A 46 -4.43 -0.69 -5.81
CA ILE A 46 -3.62 -1.58 -6.67
C ILE A 46 -2.16 -1.62 -6.16
N LYS A 47 -1.56 -0.45 -5.90
CA LYS A 47 -0.20 -0.38 -5.33
C LYS A 47 -0.09 -1.09 -3.98
N ARG A 48 -1.14 -1.03 -3.13
CA ARG A 48 -1.18 -1.79 -1.87
C ARG A 48 -1.13 -3.30 -2.13
N LYS A 49 -1.91 -3.81 -3.07
CA LYS A 49 -1.93 -5.23 -3.43
C LYS A 49 -0.59 -5.68 -3.99
N ILE A 50 0.05 -4.85 -4.83
CA ILE A 50 1.39 -5.12 -5.37
C ILE A 50 2.42 -5.17 -4.23
N ARG A 51 2.43 -4.19 -3.31
CA ARG A 51 3.35 -4.18 -2.16
C ARG A 51 3.17 -5.41 -1.28
N ASN A 52 1.94 -5.78 -0.98
CA ASN A 52 1.66 -6.98 -0.18
C ASN A 52 2.20 -8.24 -0.87
N ARG A 53 2.03 -8.35 -2.19
CA ARG A 53 2.52 -9.49 -2.96
C ARG A 53 4.05 -9.53 -3.03
N LEU A 54 4.69 -8.39 -3.19
CA LEU A 54 6.16 -8.28 -3.16
C LEU A 54 6.71 -8.64 -1.77
N LEU A 55 6.04 -8.20 -0.70
CA LEU A 55 6.39 -8.57 0.68
C LEU A 55 6.27 -10.09 0.90
N ASP A 56 5.19 -10.72 0.42
CA ASP A 56 5.01 -12.18 0.46
C ASP A 56 6.08 -12.92 -0.37
N ALA A 57 6.66 -12.27 -1.38
CA ALA A 57 7.77 -12.79 -2.18
C ALA A 57 9.16 -12.57 -1.54
N GLY A 58 9.21 -11.96 -0.36
CA GLY A 58 10.46 -11.71 0.38
C GLY A 58 11.17 -10.40 0.05
N GLU A 59 10.54 -9.51 -0.71
CA GLU A 59 11.11 -8.20 -1.00
C GLU A 59 10.97 -7.24 0.18
N ASN A 60 11.96 -6.35 0.36
CA ASN A 60 11.87 -5.29 1.36
C ASN A 60 10.92 -4.19 0.90
N ILE A 61 9.88 -3.94 1.68
CA ILE A 61 8.84 -2.96 1.41
C ILE A 61 8.78 -1.93 2.54
N PHE A 62 8.83 -0.65 2.16
CA PHE A 62 8.75 0.46 3.10
C PHE A 62 7.32 0.72 3.58
N VAL A 63 6.34 0.73 2.67
CA VAL A 63 4.95 1.00 3.01
C VAL A 63 4.21 -0.31 3.22
N GLN A 64 4.28 -0.84 4.43
CA GLN A 64 3.55 -2.04 4.84
C GLN A 64 2.21 -1.67 5.50
N SER A 65 1.18 -2.50 5.34
CA SER A 65 -0.07 -2.37 6.07
C SER A 65 0.04 -3.01 7.46
N ASP A 66 -0.79 -2.60 8.40
CA ASP A 66 -0.75 -3.09 9.78
C ASP A 66 -0.98 -4.59 9.87
N ASP A 67 -1.87 -5.13 9.02
CA ASP A 67 -2.19 -6.56 8.91
C ASP A 67 -1.06 -7.40 8.29
N LYS A 68 -0.16 -6.77 7.54
CA LYS A 68 0.99 -7.39 6.86
C LYS A 68 2.33 -6.90 7.38
N CYS A 69 2.35 -6.23 8.54
CA CYS A 69 3.59 -5.68 9.11
C CYS A 69 4.49 -6.81 9.65
N ILE A 70 5.65 -7.01 9.02
CA ILE A 70 6.61 -8.06 9.40
C ILE A 70 7.71 -7.57 10.35
N ASP A 71 7.98 -6.28 10.42
CA ASP A 71 9.08 -5.67 11.16
C ASP A 71 8.67 -5.04 12.50
N LYS A 72 7.37 -5.14 12.87
CA LYS A 72 6.78 -4.56 14.08
C LYS A 72 6.86 -3.02 14.16
N CYS A 73 7.25 -2.34 13.11
CA CYS A 73 7.30 -0.89 13.05
C CYS A 73 5.88 -0.30 12.91
N LYS A 74 5.45 0.48 13.88
CA LYS A 74 4.09 1.07 13.92
C LYS A 74 3.92 2.31 13.04
N SER A 75 4.96 2.80 12.38
CA SER A 75 4.89 3.97 11.50
C SER A 75 6.00 3.97 10.47
N LEU A 76 5.81 4.72 9.38
CA LEU A 76 6.85 4.92 8.37
C LEU A 76 8.11 5.57 8.96
N LYS A 77 7.94 6.51 9.92
CA LYS A 77 9.07 7.13 10.63
C LYS A 77 9.86 6.08 11.41
N ALA A 78 9.18 5.24 12.21
CA ALA A 78 9.84 4.19 12.98
C ALA A 78 10.60 3.21 12.07
N ARG A 79 10.03 2.83 10.92
CA ARG A 79 10.70 1.95 9.95
C ARG A 79 11.91 2.61 9.30
N ALA A 80 11.83 3.90 8.97
CA ALA A 80 12.94 4.65 8.44
C ALA A 80 14.09 4.76 9.46
N GLU A 81 13.78 5.01 10.74
CA GLU A 81 14.75 5.11 11.84
C GLU A 81 15.34 3.74 12.24
N ALA A 82 14.58 2.65 12.07
CA ALA A 82 15.02 1.28 12.37
C ALA A 82 16.03 0.76 11.33
N ASN A 83 16.02 1.26 10.10
CA ASN A 83 17.07 0.95 9.14
C ASN A 83 18.37 1.64 9.55
N GLU A 84 19.42 0.85 9.79
CA GLU A 84 20.67 1.36 10.33
C GLU A 84 21.29 2.47 9.47
N ALA A 85 21.41 2.24 8.17
CA ALA A 85 22.03 3.18 7.24
C ALA A 85 21.18 4.44 7.03
N PHE A 86 19.87 4.28 6.79
CA PHE A 86 18.96 5.39 6.57
C PHE A 86 18.71 6.18 7.86
N GLY A 87 18.54 5.49 8.99
CA GLY A 87 18.38 6.10 10.31
C GLY A 87 19.60 6.91 10.75
N ALA A 88 20.80 6.44 10.40
CA ALA A 88 22.03 7.22 10.63
C ALA A 88 22.02 8.53 9.81
N GLU A 89 21.53 8.50 8.57
CA GLU A 89 21.42 9.70 7.74
C GLU A 89 20.37 10.67 8.29
N LEU A 90 19.20 10.17 8.74
CA LEU A 90 18.17 10.98 9.39
C LEU A 90 18.68 11.74 10.63
N LYS A 91 19.59 11.14 11.40
CA LYS A 91 20.13 11.71 12.65
C LYS A 91 21.19 12.78 12.42
N LYS A 92 21.73 12.94 11.22
CA LYS A 92 22.75 13.95 10.91
C LYS A 92 22.21 15.39 10.90
N GLY A 93 20.90 15.58 10.94
CA GLY A 93 20.25 16.88 10.89
C GLY A 93 20.64 17.64 9.62
N LYS A 94 21.06 18.92 9.77
CA LYS A 94 21.47 19.77 8.64
C LYS A 94 22.69 19.26 7.84
N LYS A 95 23.41 18.25 8.34
CA LYS A 95 24.53 17.61 7.65
C LYS A 95 24.10 16.35 6.88
N ALA A 96 22.80 16.03 6.87
CA ALA A 96 22.30 14.91 6.12
C ALA A 96 22.50 15.10 4.61
N ASP A 97 22.97 14.06 3.95
CA ASP A 97 23.17 14.05 2.50
C ASP A 97 21.95 13.44 1.82
N ALA A 98 21.19 14.28 1.11
CA ALA A 98 19.99 13.86 0.40
C ALA A 98 20.27 12.83 -0.70
N GLN A 99 21.40 12.94 -1.40
CA GLN A 99 21.79 11.99 -2.45
C GLN A 99 22.09 10.61 -1.84
N ARG A 100 22.82 10.59 -0.74
CA ARG A 100 23.09 9.35 -0.01
C ARG A 100 21.83 8.73 0.56
N GLY A 101 20.91 9.56 1.12
CA GLY A 101 19.59 9.11 1.56
C GLY A 101 18.78 8.47 0.44
N TYR A 102 18.80 9.08 -0.75
CA TYR A 102 18.17 8.55 -1.96
C TYR A 102 18.71 7.16 -2.33
N GLU A 103 20.03 7.01 -2.38
CA GLU A 103 20.70 5.76 -2.75
C GLU A 103 20.38 4.63 -1.77
N ILE A 104 20.44 4.93 -0.46
CA ILE A 104 20.10 3.98 0.58
C ILE A 104 18.63 3.55 0.45
N ALA A 105 17.71 4.50 0.37
CA ALA A 105 16.28 4.21 0.32
C ALA A 105 15.91 3.38 -0.93
N CYS A 106 16.46 3.71 -2.09
CA CYS A 106 16.22 2.96 -3.32
C CYS A 106 16.85 1.57 -3.31
N LYS A 107 17.96 1.38 -2.60
CA LYS A 107 18.61 0.07 -2.44
C LYS A 107 17.81 -0.82 -1.49
N GLU A 108 17.40 -0.28 -0.36
CA GLU A 108 16.74 -1.02 0.70
C GLU A 108 15.30 -1.40 0.37
N TRP A 109 14.51 -0.46 -0.19
CA TRP A 109 13.07 -0.66 -0.34
C TRP A 109 12.65 -0.70 -1.80
N MET A 110 12.15 -1.84 -2.23
CA MET A 110 11.74 -2.05 -3.63
C MET A 110 10.58 -1.14 -4.02
N ASP A 111 9.61 -0.94 -3.15
CA ASP A 111 8.46 -0.08 -3.41
C ASP A 111 8.83 1.41 -3.48
N VAL A 112 9.82 1.85 -2.69
CA VAL A 112 10.37 3.21 -2.76
C VAL A 112 11.06 3.42 -4.11
N ARG A 113 11.91 2.50 -4.52
CA ARG A 113 12.58 2.54 -5.83
C ARG A 113 11.58 2.52 -6.99
N SER A 114 10.50 1.74 -6.87
CA SER A 114 9.53 1.53 -7.96
C SER A 114 8.50 2.65 -8.05
N PHE A 115 7.84 3.00 -6.94
CA PHE A 115 6.71 3.92 -6.91
C PHE A 115 7.08 5.32 -6.41
N GLY A 116 8.24 5.45 -5.78
CA GLY A 116 8.65 6.68 -5.11
C GLY A 116 8.10 6.81 -3.69
N GLN A 117 8.66 7.74 -2.94
CA GLN A 117 8.27 8.06 -1.57
C GLN A 117 8.75 9.47 -1.19
N VAL A 118 7.97 10.14 -0.33
CA VAL A 118 8.39 11.38 0.32
C VAL A 118 8.78 11.06 1.77
N PHE A 119 10.02 11.39 2.12
CA PHE A 119 10.53 11.33 3.47
C PHE A 119 10.62 12.75 4.03
N ALA A 120 9.64 13.16 4.80
CA ALA A 120 9.56 14.44 5.47
C ALA A 120 8.99 14.20 6.88
N PHE A 121 9.83 13.78 7.81
CA PHE A 121 9.41 13.45 9.16
C PHE A 121 9.57 14.64 10.10
N LYS A 122 8.59 14.88 10.94
CA LYS A 122 8.66 15.91 11.96
C LYS A 122 9.86 15.67 12.89
N GLY A 123 10.72 16.68 13.00
CA GLY A 123 11.95 16.61 13.82
C GLY A 123 13.19 16.06 13.09
N SER A 124 13.10 15.82 11.79
CA SER A 124 14.24 15.54 10.91
C SER A 124 14.47 16.72 9.97
N ASP A 125 15.71 17.13 9.78
CA ASP A 125 16.08 18.14 8.78
C ASP A 125 16.21 17.53 7.36
N LEU A 126 16.27 16.20 7.25
CA LEU A 126 16.29 15.52 5.96
C LEU A 126 14.87 15.53 5.36
N SER A 127 14.72 16.25 4.25
CA SER A 127 13.53 16.20 3.40
C SER A 127 13.94 15.65 2.04
N LEU A 128 13.37 14.50 1.67
CA LEU A 128 13.75 13.78 0.46
C LEU A 128 12.49 13.31 -0.28
N GLY A 129 12.34 13.73 -1.54
CA GLY A 129 11.33 13.25 -2.46
C GLY A 129 11.94 12.31 -3.49
N ILE A 130 11.52 11.06 -3.50
CA ILE A 130 11.92 10.06 -4.49
C ILE A 130 10.78 9.85 -5.47
N ARG A 131 11.07 9.98 -6.75
CA ARG A 131 10.14 9.68 -7.83
C ARG A 131 10.52 8.33 -8.44
N GLY A 132 9.59 7.38 -8.37
CA GLY A 132 9.79 6.06 -8.98
C GLY A 132 9.41 6.04 -10.46
N PRO A 133 9.96 5.10 -11.24
CA PRO A 133 9.68 4.95 -12.66
C PRO A 133 8.37 4.24 -12.97
N VAL A 134 7.73 3.60 -11.99
CA VAL A 134 6.53 2.80 -12.19
C VAL A 134 5.28 3.62 -11.88
N SER A 135 4.44 3.80 -12.89
CA SER A 135 3.11 4.42 -12.77
C SER A 135 2.03 3.36 -12.91
N VAL A 136 1.07 3.37 -12.00
CA VAL A 136 -0.12 2.51 -12.05
C VAL A 136 -1.33 3.43 -12.05
N GLN A 137 -2.22 3.22 -13.01
CA GLN A 137 -3.47 3.97 -13.14
C GLN A 137 -4.59 3.29 -12.34
N PRO A 138 -5.67 4.00 -11.97
CA PRO A 138 -6.90 3.38 -11.52
C PRO A 138 -7.43 2.38 -12.55
N ALA A 139 -8.08 1.33 -12.09
CA ALA A 139 -8.78 0.39 -12.94
C ALA A 139 -10.30 0.58 -12.81
N PHE A 140 -10.99 0.45 -13.92
CA PHE A 140 -12.45 0.56 -13.99
C PHE A 140 -13.04 -0.71 -14.58
N SER A 141 -14.26 -1.05 -14.16
CA SER A 141 -14.98 -2.16 -14.77
C SER A 141 -15.35 -1.84 -16.23
N VAL A 142 -15.48 -2.89 -17.04
CA VAL A 142 -15.87 -2.75 -18.46
C VAL A 142 -17.31 -2.25 -18.57
N ASP A 143 -18.18 -2.74 -17.69
CA ASP A 143 -19.60 -2.37 -17.60
C ASP A 143 -19.93 -1.86 -16.20
N PRO A 144 -21.02 -1.09 -16.02
CA PRO A 144 -21.54 -0.75 -14.69
C PRO A 144 -21.77 -2.02 -13.85
N ILE A 145 -21.52 -1.93 -12.55
CA ILE A 145 -21.63 -3.06 -11.62
C ILE A 145 -22.84 -2.92 -10.71
N ASP A 146 -23.40 -4.07 -10.32
CA ASP A 146 -24.41 -4.15 -9.27
C ASP A 146 -23.76 -4.50 -7.92
N ILE A 147 -24.05 -3.69 -6.89
CA ILE A 147 -23.59 -3.95 -5.53
C ILE A 147 -24.70 -4.70 -4.78
N THR A 148 -24.44 -5.96 -4.45
CA THR A 148 -25.34 -6.77 -3.64
C THR A 148 -24.94 -6.70 -2.18
N SER A 149 -25.87 -6.27 -1.32
CA SER A 149 -25.72 -6.32 0.13
C SER A 149 -26.48 -7.51 0.68
N MET A 150 -25.79 -8.39 1.41
CA MET A 150 -26.40 -9.55 2.04
C MET A 150 -26.19 -9.49 3.55
N GLN A 151 -27.24 -9.84 4.29
CA GLN A 151 -27.15 -9.99 5.74
C GLN A 151 -26.35 -11.25 6.07
N ILE A 152 -25.35 -11.09 6.94
CA ILE A 152 -24.59 -12.22 7.51
C ILE A 152 -25.18 -12.57 8.85
N THR A 153 -25.58 -13.82 9.03
CA THR A 153 -26.05 -14.34 10.32
C THR A 153 -24.86 -14.72 11.20
N LYS A 154 -24.90 -14.26 12.44
CA LYS A 154 -23.89 -14.61 13.45
C LYS A 154 -24.09 -16.08 13.85
N SER A 155 -23.07 -16.92 13.67
CA SER A 155 -23.13 -18.35 14.03
C SER A 155 -22.55 -18.66 15.42
N VAL A 156 -21.76 -17.74 15.99
CA VAL A 156 -21.13 -17.93 17.32
C VAL A 156 -21.23 -16.64 18.10
N ASN A 157 -21.66 -16.72 19.36
CA ASN A 157 -21.74 -15.57 20.26
C ASN A 157 -20.34 -15.18 20.73
N SER A 158 -20.08 -13.87 20.89
CA SER A 158 -18.85 -13.33 21.46
C SER A 158 -18.78 -13.38 22.99
N GLU A 159 -19.91 -13.67 23.62
CA GLU A 159 -20.08 -13.78 25.08
C GLU A 159 -20.92 -15.00 25.38
N ASP A 160 -20.72 -15.61 26.56
CA ASP A 160 -21.56 -16.70 27.06
C ASP A 160 -22.95 -16.15 27.38
N LYS A 161 -23.86 -16.26 26.43
CA LYS A 161 -25.29 -15.99 26.64
C LYS A 161 -26.04 -17.30 26.44
N GLU A 162 -26.86 -17.66 27.44
CA GLU A 162 -27.89 -18.70 27.26
C GLU A 162 -28.93 -18.17 26.27
N GLU A 163 -28.85 -18.56 25.02
CA GLU A 163 -29.91 -18.35 24.04
C GLU A 163 -30.79 -19.62 24.03
N PHE A 164 -32.04 -19.47 24.47
CA PHE A 164 -33.05 -20.53 24.28
C PHE A 164 -33.42 -20.55 22.79
N TYR A 165 -33.02 -21.62 22.09
CA TYR A 165 -33.52 -21.93 20.77
C TYR A 165 -34.89 -22.61 20.91
N TRP A 166 -35.91 -22.06 20.27
CA TRP A 166 -37.23 -22.64 20.12
C TRP A 166 -37.29 -23.52 18.88
#